data_9fea3782f99ff7ba9c0cd256553b6d8b
#
_entry.id   9fea3782f99ff7ba9c0cd256553b6d8b
#
_cell.length_a   1.000
_cell.length_b   1.000
_cell.length_c   1.000
_cell.angle_alpha   90.00
_cell.angle_beta   90.00
_cell.angle_gamma   90.00
#
_symmetry.space_group_name_H-M   'P 1'
#
loop_
_entity.id
_entity.type
_entity.pdbx_description
1 polymer ?
#
loop_
_entity_poly.entity_id
_entity_poly.type
_entity_poly.pdbx_seq_one_letter_code
_entity_poly.pdbx_strand_id
1 'polypeptide(L)'
;MIHVRTGQFAAVVDGKRYVFNPCFAAMAKIGGDSELVECFATIHGGKYPSRLPADPDLRNHILARCYGEIVQTSMHILKCCSDDEIGPLLGECRFIPSGKLRLKSGLMPTDDVITLAQHCMYHGLIGDGPEEEAGEIPEGEYKPTFNVLEFVYSAVAHLGLSESEAWNMTMTGYRAAVRAKTPPDERNERSKPNVHINKRAYDEQMEAAKKALKRMENRKQEKAR
;
A
#
# COMPACT_ATOMS: atom_id res chain seq x y z
N MET A 1 -3.90 -10.89 21.07
CA MET A 1 -4.81 -11.48 20.07
C MET A 1 -4.46 -10.84 18.73
N ILE A 2 -4.31 -11.61 17.64
CA ILE A 2 -3.98 -11.08 16.32
C ILE A 2 -5.25 -11.07 15.50
N HIS A 3 -5.59 -9.90 14.96
CA HIS A 3 -6.77 -9.69 14.14
C HIS A 3 -6.35 -9.43 12.70
N VAL A 4 -6.23 -10.49 11.90
CA VAL A 4 -5.88 -10.39 10.46
C VAL A 4 -6.82 -9.42 9.72
N ARG A 5 -8.10 -9.35 10.11
CA ARG A 5 -9.09 -8.43 9.53
C ARG A 5 -8.81 -6.95 9.81
N THR A 6 -7.97 -6.64 10.79
CA THR A 6 -7.55 -5.26 11.10
C THR A 6 -6.16 -4.94 10.59
N GLY A 7 -5.57 -5.84 9.78
CA GLY A 7 -4.23 -5.68 9.21
C GLY A 7 -3.09 -6.15 10.12
N GLN A 8 -3.40 -6.65 11.32
CA GLN A 8 -2.40 -7.30 12.18
C GLN A 8 -2.13 -8.72 11.68
N PHE A 9 -0.88 -9.13 11.63
CA PHE A 9 -0.52 -10.48 11.20
C PHE A 9 0.67 -11.04 11.98
N ALA A 10 0.95 -12.33 11.78
CA ALA A 10 2.14 -12.98 12.30
C ALA A 10 2.81 -13.82 11.24
N ALA A 11 4.15 -13.76 11.18
CA ALA A 11 4.97 -14.70 10.45
C ALA A 11 5.45 -15.80 11.40
N VAL A 12 5.44 -17.05 10.96
CA VAL A 12 6.01 -18.18 11.69
C VAL A 12 7.18 -18.72 10.88
N VAL A 13 8.38 -18.62 11.45
CA VAL A 13 9.62 -19.06 10.81
C VAL A 13 10.38 -19.90 11.83
N ASP A 14 10.79 -21.11 11.44
CA ASP A 14 11.47 -22.08 12.30
C ASP A 14 10.75 -22.33 13.66
N GLY A 15 9.41 -22.35 13.62
CA GLY A 15 8.57 -22.57 14.81
C GLY A 15 8.46 -21.35 15.73
N LYS A 16 9.19 -20.26 15.49
CA LYS A 16 9.07 -19.00 16.21
C LYS A 16 8.08 -18.09 15.51
N ARG A 17 7.18 -17.51 16.31
CA ARG A 17 6.16 -16.55 15.85
C ARG A 17 6.64 -15.12 16.06
N TYR A 18 6.52 -14.30 15.02
CA TYR A 18 6.82 -12.88 15.02
C TYR A 18 5.53 -12.11 14.69
N VAL A 19 5.19 -11.14 15.53
CA VAL A 19 3.93 -10.38 15.41
C VAL A 19 4.21 -9.01 14.81
N PHE A 20 3.38 -8.61 13.85
CA PHE A 20 3.42 -7.31 13.19
C PHE A 20 2.09 -6.58 13.37
N ASN A 21 2.15 -5.37 13.91
CA ASN A 21 1.00 -4.50 14.14
C ASN A 21 1.25 -3.13 13.48
N PRO A 22 0.73 -2.88 12.27
CA PRO A 22 0.86 -1.59 11.59
C PRO A 22 -0.12 -0.55 12.14
N CYS A 23 -0.08 -0.29 13.45
CA CYS A 23 -0.90 0.69 14.12
C CYS A 23 -0.37 2.13 13.93
N PHE A 24 -1.14 3.12 14.30
CA PHE A 24 -0.74 4.53 14.21
C PHE A 24 0.55 4.83 14.98
N ALA A 25 0.76 4.19 16.14
CA ALA A 25 2.00 4.30 16.87
C ALA A 25 3.21 3.76 16.10
N ALA A 26 3.04 2.66 15.34
CA ALA A 26 4.08 2.13 14.48
C ALA A 26 4.36 3.07 13.30
N MET A 27 3.32 3.64 12.69
CA MET A 27 3.47 4.63 11.61
C MET A 27 4.26 5.86 12.09
N ALA A 28 3.94 6.40 13.25
CA ALA A 28 4.68 7.51 13.84
C ALA A 28 6.17 7.21 14.16
N LYS A 29 6.52 5.92 14.37
CA LYS A 29 7.93 5.48 14.53
C LYS A 29 8.68 5.40 13.20
N ILE A 30 7.99 5.17 12.08
CA ILE A 30 8.61 5.07 10.76
C ILE A 30 9.15 6.42 10.31
N GLY A 31 8.40 7.51 10.55
CA GLY A 31 8.83 8.84 10.19
C GLY A 31 7.73 9.89 10.33
N GLY A 32 8.03 11.13 9.92
CA GLY A 32 7.05 12.22 9.84
C GLY A 32 6.11 12.10 8.65
N ASP A 33 5.17 13.03 8.55
CA ASP A 33 4.05 13.02 7.60
C ASP A 33 4.46 12.81 6.14
N SER A 34 5.53 13.47 5.68
CA SER A 34 6.06 13.32 4.31
C SER A 34 6.93 12.07 4.15
N GLU A 35 7.68 11.70 5.20
CA GLU A 35 8.55 10.51 5.18
C GLU A 35 7.74 9.21 5.07
N LEU A 36 6.56 9.16 5.68
CA LEU A 36 5.64 8.03 5.55
C LEU A 36 5.23 7.80 4.09
N VAL A 37 4.85 8.88 3.39
CA VAL A 37 4.47 8.80 1.97
C VAL A 37 5.69 8.43 1.10
N GLU A 38 6.87 8.96 1.43
CA GLU A 38 8.12 8.60 0.74
C GLU A 38 8.50 7.13 0.96
N CYS A 39 8.38 6.60 2.18
CA CYS A 39 8.59 5.19 2.47
C CYS A 39 7.63 4.30 1.69
N PHE A 40 6.33 4.67 1.66
CA PHE A 40 5.33 3.96 0.87
C PHE A 40 5.69 3.93 -0.62
N ALA A 41 6.01 5.08 -1.21
CA ALA A 41 6.42 5.16 -2.62
C ALA A 41 7.69 4.35 -2.89
N THR A 42 8.67 4.39 -1.98
CA THR A 42 9.94 3.68 -2.12
C THR A 42 9.74 2.17 -2.21
N ILE A 43 8.98 1.55 -1.29
CA ILE A 43 8.75 0.09 -1.28
C ILE A 43 7.88 -0.39 -2.44
N HIS A 44 7.17 0.50 -3.13
CA HIS A 44 6.41 0.22 -4.34
C HIS A 44 7.17 0.57 -5.63
N GLY A 45 8.48 0.81 -5.53
CA GLY A 45 9.35 1.05 -6.69
C GLY A 45 9.36 2.49 -7.21
N GLY A 46 8.81 3.46 -6.47
CA GLY A 46 8.79 4.88 -6.87
C GLY A 46 10.17 5.54 -7.01
N LYS A 47 11.25 4.91 -6.54
CA LYS A 47 12.64 5.38 -6.71
C LYS A 47 13.29 4.91 -8.01
N TYR A 48 12.67 3.99 -8.76
CA TYR A 48 13.22 3.58 -10.05
C TYR A 48 13.07 4.70 -11.07
N PRO A 49 14.16 5.07 -11.78
CA PRO A 49 14.08 6.09 -12.79
C PRO A 49 13.27 5.59 -14.00
N SER A 50 12.48 6.48 -14.61
CA SER A 50 11.67 6.17 -15.79
C SER A 50 12.53 5.85 -17.04
N ARG A 51 13.80 6.29 -17.05
CA ARG A 51 14.77 5.98 -18.10
C ARG A 51 16.07 5.52 -17.48
N LEU A 52 16.57 4.38 -17.96
CA LEU A 52 17.86 3.84 -17.55
C LEU A 52 18.95 4.18 -18.58
N PRO A 53 20.20 4.39 -18.12
CA PRO A 53 21.34 4.59 -19.03
C PRO A 53 21.54 3.40 -19.97
N ALA A 54 22.12 3.66 -21.14
CA ALA A 54 22.50 2.62 -22.09
C ALA A 54 23.70 1.79 -21.60
N ASP A 55 24.59 2.42 -20.83
CA ASP A 55 25.74 1.75 -20.20
C ASP A 55 25.28 0.68 -19.21
N PRO A 56 25.64 -0.60 -19.41
CA PRO A 56 25.22 -1.71 -18.56
C PRO A 56 25.71 -1.60 -17.11
N ASP A 57 26.93 -1.12 -16.89
CA ASP A 57 27.53 -1.02 -15.55
C ASP A 57 26.84 0.07 -14.73
N LEU A 58 26.62 1.24 -15.34
CA LEU A 58 25.88 2.33 -14.70
C LEU A 58 24.43 1.95 -14.43
N ARG A 59 23.78 1.29 -15.39
CA ARG A 59 22.43 0.77 -15.23
C ARG A 59 22.33 -0.21 -14.05
N ASN A 60 23.21 -1.20 -13.98
CA ASN A 60 23.22 -2.20 -12.91
C ASN A 60 23.49 -1.54 -11.56
N HIS A 61 24.36 -0.53 -11.50
CA HIS A 61 24.62 0.23 -10.28
C HIS A 61 23.38 0.97 -9.79
N ILE A 62 22.64 1.64 -10.70
CA ILE A 62 21.39 2.37 -10.36
C ILE A 62 20.32 1.38 -9.86
N LEU A 63 20.13 0.26 -10.58
CA LEU A 63 19.16 -0.76 -10.19
C LEU A 63 19.48 -1.37 -8.82
N ALA A 64 20.75 -1.69 -8.57
CA ALA A 64 21.19 -2.22 -7.28
C ALA A 64 20.97 -1.21 -6.15
N ARG A 65 21.19 0.08 -6.40
CA ARG A 65 20.93 1.15 -5.43
C ARG A 65 19.44 1.27 -5.11
N CYS A 66 18.58 1.37 -6.13
CA CYS A 66 17.13 1.43 -5.91
C CYS A 66 16.61 0.20 -5.16
N TYR A 67 17.05 -1.00 -5.54
CA TYR A 67 16.71 -2.23 -4.84
C TYR A 67 17.18 -2.23 -3.39
N GLY A 68 18.41 -1.79 -3.13
CA GLY A 68 18.95 -1.66 -1.78
C GLY A 68 18.13 -0.69 -0.91
N GLU A 69 17.72 0.44 -1.45
CA GLU A 69 16.84 1.40 -0.77
C GLU A 69 15.48 0.78 -0.44
N ILE A 70 14.87 0.02 -1.37
CA ILE A 70 13.62 -0.71 -1.13
C ILE A 70 13.78 -1.68 0.03
N VAL A 71 14.84 -2.50 0.02
CA VAL A 71 15.08 -3.50 1.07
C VAL A 71 15.33 -2.84 2.44
N GLN A 72 16.15 -1.78 2.49
CA GLN A 72 16.44 -1.06 3.74
C GLN A 72 15.18 -0.43 4.32
N THR A 73 14.37 0.24 3.47
CA THR A 73 13.10 0.84 3.88
C THR A 73 12.12 -0.23 4.37
N SER A 74 12.03 -1.36 3.67
CA SER A 74 11.18 -2.49 4.08
C SER A 74 11.58 -3.05 5.45
N MET A 75 12.88 -3.24 5.68
CA MET A 75 13.41 -3.68 6.98
C MET A 75 13.11 -2.68 8.09
N HIS A 76 13.21 -1.37 7.81
CA HIS A 76 12.88 -0.31 8.77
C HIS A 76 11.39 -0.34 9.14
N ILE A 77 10.50 -0.41 8.15
CA ILE A 77 9.05 -0.49 8.36
C ILE A 77 8.69 -1.68 9.26
N LEU A 78 9.21 -2.87 8.96
CA LEU A 78 8.91 -4.06 9.75
C LEU A 78 9.42 -3.96 11.19
N LYS A 79 10.60 -3.35 11.41
CA LYS A 79 11.12 -3.07 12.76
C LYS A 79 10.23 -2.12 13.55
N CYS A 80 9.62 -1.13 12.90
CA CYS A 80 8.70 -0.22 13.55
C CYS A 80 7.33 -0.87 13.87
N CYS A 81 6.91 -1.86 13.06
CA CYS A 81 5.65 -2.56 13.22
C CYS A 81 5.70 -3.78 14.15
N SER A 82 6.85 -4.12 14.72
CA SER A 82 7.02 -5.28 15.60
C SER A 82 7.77 -4.88 16.86
N ASP A 83 7.29 -5.38 18.00
CA ASP A 83 8.00 -5.29 19.27
C ASP A 83 8.93 -6.51 19.51
N ASP A 84 8.91 -7.51 18.60
CA ASP A 84 9.77 -8.68 18.65
C ASP A 84 11.19 -8.36 18.17
N GLU A 85 12.19 -9.13 18.62
CA GLU A 85 13.55 -9.11 18.07
C GLU A 85 13.58 -9.78 16.70
N ILE A 86 13.35 -9.00 15.64
CA ILE A 86 13.24 -9.47 14.27
C ILE A 86 14.53 -9.35 13.43
N GLY A 87 15.64 -8.92 14.04
CA GLY A 87 16.93 -8.81 13.36
C GLY A 87 17.36 -10.08 12.65
N PRO A 88 17.36 -11.25 13.32
CA PRO A 88 17.70 -12.54 12.69
C PRO A 88 16.76 -12.93 11.54
N LEU A 89 15.48 -12.52 11.60
CA LEU A 89 14.49 -12.78 10.58
C LEU A 89 14.78 -12.00 9.29
N LEU A 90 15.13 -10.72 9.41
CA LEU A 90 15.31 -9.82 8.27
C LEU A 90 16.69 -9.91 7.62
N GLY A 91 17.74 -10.18 8.43
CA GLY A 91 19.13 -10.13 7.97
C GLY A 91 19.69 -8.71 7.90
N GLU A 92 20.60 -8.46 6.97
CA GLU A 92 21.30 -7.18 6.83
C GLU A 92 21.32 -6.71 5.37
N CYS A 93 21.08 -5.42 5.18
CA CYS A 93 21.21 -4.73 3.90
C CYS A 93 21.99 -3.43 4.11
N ARG A 94 23.15 -3.29 3.46
CA ARG A 94 23.97 -2.08 3.57
C ARG A 94 24.73 -1.79 2.28
N PHE A 95 25.01 -0.51 2.04
CA PHE A 95 25.98 -0.09 1.05
C PHE A 95 27.38 -0.06 1.69
N ILE A 96 28.34 -0.67 1.02
CA ILE A 96 29.76 -0.58 1.44
C ILE A 96 30.38 0.70 0.86
N PRO A 97 31.56 1.16 1.37
CA PRO A 97 32.19 2.41 0.92
C PRO A 97 32.46 2.49 -0.59
N SER A 98 32.56 1.36 -1.27
CA SER A 98 32.70 1.29 -2.74
C SER A 98 31.38 1.52 -3.50
N GLY A 99 30.26 1.82 -2.82
CA GLY A 99 28.94 1.98 -3.41
C GLY A 99 28.23 0.67 -3.77
N LYS A 100 28.85 -0.49 -3.54
CA LYS A 100 28.22 -1.79 -3.82
C LYS A 100 27.24 -2.16 -2.72
N LEU A 101 26.10 -2.73 -3.12
CA LEU A 101 25.12 -3.31 -2.22
C LEU A 101 25.65 -4.62 -1.62
N ARG A 102 25.63 -4.73 -0.29
CA ARG A 102 25.86 -5.97 0.44
C ARG A 102 24.57 -6.39 1.11
N LEU A 103 24.00 -7.47 0.62
CA LEU A 103 22.78 -8.08 1.14
C LEU A 103 23.14 -9.44 1.77
N LYS A 104 22.69 -9.64 3.01
CA LYS A 104 22.73 -10.92 3.72
C LYS A 104 21.32 -11.24 4.16
N SER A 105 20.67 -12.18 3.50
CA SER A 105 19.33 -12.64 3.88
C SER A 105 19.32 -13.19 5.30
N GLY A 106 18.25 -12.91 6.03
CA GLY A 106 17.96 -13.55 7.30
C GLY A 106 17.29 -14.90 7.11
N LEU A 107 16.50 -15.29 8.09
CA LEU A 107 15.66 -16.51 8.01
C LEU A 107 14.52 -16.36 7.00
N MET A 108 14.11 -15.11 6.67
CA MET A 108 13.08 -14.81 5.69
C MET A 108 13.72 -14.39 4.36
N PRO A 109 13.20 -14.85 3.20
CA PRO A 109 13.61 -14.36 1.89
C PRO A 109 13.38 -12.85 1.76
N THR A 110 14.25 -12.15 1.05
CA THR A 110 14.19 -10.69 0.91
C THR A 110 12.88 -10.21 0.24
N ASP A 111 12.35 -10.98 -0.71
CA ASP A 111 11.10 -10.64 -1.38
C ASP A 111 9.91 -10.72 -0.43
N ASP A 112 9.92 -11.67 0.53
CA ASP A 112 8.90 -11.76 1.57
C ASP A 112 9.01 -10.57 2.54
N VAL A 113 10.22 -10.11 2.87
CA VAL A 113 10.46 -8.90 3.68
C VAL A 113 9.81 -7.68 3.01
N ILE A 114 9.99 -7.51 1.69
CA ILE A 114 9.38 -6.41 0.93
C ILE A 114 7.85 -6.53 0.93
N THR A 115 7.32 -7.72 0.63
CA THR A 115 5.87 -7.99 0.58
C THR A 115 5.21 -7.72 1.93
N LEU A 116 5.80 -8.15 3.03
CA LEU A 116 5.26 -7.89 4.37
C LEU A 116 5.32 -6.41 4.74
N ALA A 117 6.37 -5.69 4.34
CA ALA A 117 6.45 -4.24 4.55
C ALA A 117 5.38 -3.49 3.75
N GLN A 118 5.11 -3.91 2.49
CA GLN A 118 4.01 -3.37 1.68
C GLN A 118 2.66 -3.62 2.37
N HIS A 119 2.44 -4.81 2.93
CA HIS A 119 1.24 -5.12 3.70
C HIS A 119 1.10 -4.23 4.94
N CYS A 120 2.19 -4.04 5.72
CA CYS A 120 2.19 -3.12 6.87
C CYS A 120 1.80 -1.69 6.45
N MET A 121 2.42 -1.15 5.40
CA MET A 121 2.14 0.20 4.93
C MET A 121 0.73 0.33 4.38
N TYR A 122 0.21 -0.69 3.69
CA TYR A 122 -1.16 -0.68 3.20
C TYR A 122 -2.17 -0.59 4.36
N HIS A 123 -2.06 -1.45 5.37
CA HIS A 123 -2.98 -1.46 6.51
C HIS A 123 -2.74 -0.32 7.52
N GLY A 124 -1.54 0.28 7.52
CA GLY A 124 -1.20 1.40 8.38
C GLY A 124 -1.58 2.78 7.83
N LEU A 125 -1.56 2.94 6.50
CA LEU A 125 -1.79 4.24 5.83
C LEU A 125 -3.09 4.27 5.02
N ILE A 126 -3.32 3.26 4.18
CA ILE A 126 -4.45 3.25 3.26
C ILE A 126 -5.66 2.62 3.94
N GLY A 127 -5.47 1.44 4.54
CA GLY A 127 -6.53 0.66 5.14
C GLY A 127 -7.38 -0.11 4.13
N ASP A 128 -7.94 -1.23 4.58
CA ASP A 128 -8.86 -2.04 3.81
C ASP A 128 -10.27 -1.43 3.80
N GLY A 129 -10.91 -1.46 2.65
CA GLY A 129 -12.27 -0.94 2.44
C GLY A 129 -12.89 -1.54 1.19
N PRO A 130 -14.23 -1.47 0.99
CA PRO A 130 -14.85 -1.91 -0.24
C PRO A 130 -14.31 -1.05 -1.41
N GLU A 131 -14.05 -1.71 -2.55
CA GLU A 131 -13.55 -1.06 -3.78
C GLU A 131 -14.46 0.09 -4.27
N GLU A 132 -15.75 0.06 -3.90
CA GLU A 132 -16.73 1.11 -4.22
C GLU A 132 -16.43 2.47 -3.56
N GLU A 133 -15.60 2.49 -2.48
CA GLU A 133 -15.16 3.73 -1.85
C GLU A 133 -13.91 4.34 -2.51
N ALA A 134 -13.27 3.62 -3.42
CA ALA A 134 -12.27 4.17 -4.33
C ALA A 134 -12.94 4.98 -5.46
N GLY A 135 -13.91 5.85 -5.10
CA GLY A 135 -14.44 6.87 -6.00
C GLY A 135 -13.27 7.66 -6.60
N GLU A 136 -13.47 8.16 -7.82
CA GLU A 136 -12.55 9.08 -8.49
C GLU A 136 -11.90 9.99 -7.44
N ILE A 137 -10.57 9.92 -7.36
CA ILE A 137 -9.81 10.85 -6.52
C ILE A 137 -10.32 12.22 -6.93
N PRO A 138 -11.00 12.97 -6.04
CA PRO A 138 -11.45 14.31 -6.42
C PRO A 138 -10.20 15.01 -6.98
N GLU A 139 -10.33 15.80 -8.05
CA GLU A 139 -9.29 16.71 -8.53
C GLU A 139 -8.93 17.71 -7.43
N GLY A 140 -8.58 17.22 -6.28
CA GLY A 140 -8.10 17.93 -5.10
C GLY A 140 -6.59 17.89 -5.10
N GLU A 141 -5.99 18.94 -4.64
CA GLU A 141 -4.56 19.07 -4.43
C GLU A 141 -3.99 17.81 -3.79
N TYR A 142 -3.16 17.04 -4.51
CA TYR A 142 -2.43 15.88 -3.97
C TYR A 142 -1.59 16.37 -2.79
N LYS A 143 -1.99 16.02 -1.56
CA LYS A 143 -1.20 16.30 -0.36
C LYS A 143 -0.18 15.15 -0.20
N PRO A 144 1.11 15.42 -0.40
CA PRO A 144 2.16 14.41 -0.26
C PRO A 144 2.50 14.17 1.23
N THR A 145 1.51 14.23 2.11
CA THR A 145 1.66 14.12 3.55
C THR A 145 0.56 13.27 4.17
N PHE A 146 0.91 12.49 5.17
CA PHE A 146 -0.02 11.68 5.94
C PHE A 146 0.13 12.00 7.43
N ASN A 147 -0.83 12.72 8.00
CA ASN A 147 -0.78 13.13 9.40
C ASN A 147 -1.42 12.08 10.30
N VAL A 148 -0.59 11.33 11.02
CA VAL A 148 -1.05 10.27 11.94
C VAL A 148 -1.91 10.85 13.08
N LEU A 149 -1.57 12.04 13.59
CA LEU A 149 -2.28 12.65 14.71
C LEU A 149 -3.73 12.99 14.38
N GLU A 150 -4.00 13.40 13.13
CA GLU A 150 -5.38 13.66 12.70
C GLU A 150 -6.28 12.42 12.84
N PHE A 151 -5.76 11.23 12.53
CA PHE A 151 -6.51 9.98 12.68
C PHE A 151 -6.66 9.55 14.11
N VAL A 152 -5.60 9.71 14.93
CA VAL A 152 -5.63 9.40 16.37
C VAL A 152 -6.67 10.25 17.06
N TYR A 153 -6.61 11.58 16.92
CA TYR A 153 -7.56 12.46 17.57
C TYR A 153 -8.97 12.41 16.97
N SER A 154 -9.09 12.09 15.69
CA SER A 154 -10.38 11.76 15.09
C SER A 154 -11.00 10.50 15.72
N ALA A 155 -10.20 9.46 15.99
CA ALA A 155 -10.67 8.27 16.69
C ALA A 155 -11.11 8.58 18.13
N VAL A 156 -10.35 9.40 18.87
CA VAL A 156 -10.76 9.84 20.22
C VAL A 156 -12.07 10.63 20.18
N ALA A 157 -12.14 11.65 19.30
CA ALA A 157 -13.29 12.56 19.27
C ALA A 157 -14.56 11.91 18.71
N HIS A 158 -14.44 11.14 17.63
CA HIS A 158 -15.60 10.62 16.92
C HIS A 158 -15.97 9.19 17.32
N LEU A 159 -15.00 8.34 17.68
CA LEU A 159 -15.28 6.95 18.05
C LEU A 159 -15.40 6.77 19.56
N GLY A 160 -14.97 7.77 20.36
CA GLY A 160 -15.02 7.74 21.82
C GLY A 160 -13.96 6.79 22.42
N LEU A 161 -12.87 6.56 21.72
CA LEU A 161 -11.75 5.74 22.19
C LEU A 161 -10.85 6.54 23.14
N SER A 162 -10.16 5.84 24.04
CA SER A 162 -9.04 6.43 24.76
C SER A 162 -7.88 6.71 23.79
N GLU A 163 -7.01 7.65 24.12
CA GLU A 163 -5.83 7.95 23.30
C GLU A 163 -4.95 6.71 23.08
N SER A 164 -4.77 5.89 24.11
CA SER A 164 -3.99 4.64 24.00
C SER A 164 -4.61 3.63 23.03
N GLU A 165 -5.94 3.49 23.00
CA GLU A 165 -6.64 2.62 22.05
C GLU A 165 -6.53 3.18 20.63
N ALA A 166 -6.65 4.50 20.47
CA ALA A 166 -6.51 5.15 19.18
C ALA A 166 -5.10 4.97 18.59
N TRP A 167 -4.04 5.14 19.39
CA TRP A 167 -2.67 4.88 18.97
C TRP A 167 -2.42 3.43 18.54
N ASN A 168 -3.10 2.47 19.16
CA ASN A 168 -2.98 1.04 18.82
C ASN A 168 -3.87 0.60 17.65
N MET A 169 -4.64 1.51 17.08
CA MET A 169 -5.52 1.22 15.93
C MET A 169 -4.73 1.26 14.62
N THR A 170 -5.06 0.35 13.70
CA THR A 170 -4.60 0.41 12.31
C THR A 170 -5.54 1.27 11.48
N MET A 171 -5.11 1.75 10.31
CA MET A 171 -6.00 2.46 9.39
C MET A 171 -7.18 1.59 8.94
N THR A 172 -6.96 0.29 8.71
CA THR A 172 -8.04 -0.67 8.39
C THR A 172 -9.08 -0.72 9.51
N GLY A 173 -8.63 -0.81 10.77
CA GLY A 173 -9.51 -0.81 11.93
C GLY A 173 -10.26 0.51 12.08
N TYR A 174 -9.59 1.64 11.90
CA TYR A 174 -10.18 2.97 11.93
C TYR A 174 -11.28 3.14 10.88
N ARG A 175 -10.99 2.81 9.60
CA ARG A 175 -11.98 2.89 8.52
C ARG A 175 -13.18 1.99 8.77
N ALA A 176 -12.96 0.77 9.27
CA ALA A 176 -14.05 -0.15 9.64
C ALA A 176 -14.93 0.42 10.77
N ALA A 177 -14.32 1.03 11.81
CA ALA A 177 -15.05 1.63 12.92
C ALA A 177 -15.84 2.88 12.51
N VAL A 178 -15.24 3.76 11.71
CA VAL A 178 -15.95 4.94 11.13
C VAL A 178 -17.14 4.49 10.29
N ARG A 179 -16.94 3.49 9.44
CA ARG A 179 -18.00 2.92 8.61
C ARG A 179 -19.14 2.30 9.42
N ALA A 180 -18.81 1.61 10.53
CA ALA A 180 -19.81 1.03 11.41
C ALA A 180 -20.66 2.11 12.11
N LYS A 181 -20.08 3.28 12.39
CA LYS A 181 -20.77 4.41 13.03
C LYS A 181 -21.62 5.23 12.04
N THR A 182 -21.29 5.22 10.75
CA THR A 182 -22.03 5.95 9.72
C THR A 182 -23.23 5.13 9.25
N PRO A 183 -24.48 5.66 9.33
CA PRO A 183 -25.66 4.96 8.87
C PRO A 183 -25.59 4.56 7.39
N PRO A 184 -26.21 3.43 6.98
CA PRO A 184 -26.20 2.97 5.59
C PRO A 184 -26.72 4.01 4.58
N ASP A 185 -27.73 4.77 4.98
CA ASP A 185 -28.34 5.80 4.12
C ASP A 185 -27.38 6.96 3.82
N GLU A 186 -26.63 7.43 4.83
CA GLU A 186 -25.62 8.47 4.66
C GLU A 186 -24.41 7.97 3.83
N ARG A 187 -24.10 6.66 3.91
CA ARG A 187 -23.07 6.04 3.06
C ARG A 187 -23.45 6.05 1.59
N ASN A 188 -24.70 5.71 1.31
CA ASN A 188 -25.22 5.66 -0.07
C ASN A 188 -25.34 7.04 -0.72
N GLU A 189 -25.56 8.11 0.04
CA GLU A 189 -25.60 9.47 -0.51
C GLU A 189 -24.21 10.00 -0.86
N ARG A 190 -23.17 9.64 -0.08
CA ARG A 190 -21.78 10.05 -0.34
C ARG A 190 -21.10 9.21 -1.43
N SER A 191 -21.52 7.96 -1.59
CA SER A 191 -20.97 7.03 -2.57
C SER A 191 -21.73 6.92 -3.88
N LYS A 192 -22.84 7.69 -4.04
CA LYS A 192 -23.45 7.82 -5.37
C LYS A 192 -22.47 8.64 -6.23
N PRO A 193 -21.76 8.03 -7.16
CA PRO A 193 -21.00 8.80 -8.11
C PRO A 193 -22.00 9.69 -8.82
N ASN A 194 -21.70 10.99 -8.88
CA ASN A 194 -22.43 11.95 -9.72
C ASN A 194 -22.12 11.66 -11.20
N VAL A 195 -22.13 10.39 -11.56
CA VAL A 195 -22.03 9.96 -12.94
C VAL A 195 -23.42 10.11 -13.52
N HIS A 196 -23.70 11.29 -14.06
CA HIS A 196 -24.63 11.39 -15.15
C HIS A 196 -24.07 10.55 -16.30
N ILE A 197 -24.18 9.22 -16.20
CA ILE A 197 -24.04 8.35 -17.35
C ILE A 197 -25.17 8.78 -18.27
N ASN A 198 -24.80 9.57 -19.27
CA ASN A 198 -25.74 9.86 -20.35
C ASN A 198 -26.02 8.50 -21.00
N LYS A 199 -27.13 7.88 -20.60
CA LYS A 199 -27.54 6.53 -21.02
C LYS A 199 -27.45 6.39 -22.53
N ARG A 200 -27.73 7.46 -23.26
CA ARG A 200 -27.60 7.56 -24.72
C ARG A 200 -26.15 7.40 -25.19
N ALA A 201 -25.19 8.07 -24.54
CA ALA A 201 -23.78 7.96 -24.90
C ALA A 201 -23.21 6.57 -24.57
N TYR A 202 -23.66 5.97 -23.47
CA TYR A 202 -23.28 4.59 -23.12
C TYR A 202 -23.84 3.58 -24.13
N ASP A 203 -25.11 3.70 -24.48
CA ASP A 203 -25.78 2.81 -25.48
C ASP A 203 -25.12 2.95 -26.86
N GLU A 204 -24.75 4.16 -27.29
CA GLU A 204 -23.99 4.42 -28.53
C GLU A 204 -22.59 3.80 -28.50
N GLN A 205 -21.86 3.89 -27.40
CA GLN A 205 -20.55 3.25 -27.24
C GLN A 205 -20.65 1.72 -27.23
N MET A 206 -21.66 1.16 -26.59
CA MET A 206 -21.90 -0.30 -26.59
C MET A 206 -22.29 -0.82 -27.97
N GLU A 207 -23.08 -0.07 -28.75
CA GLU A 207 -23.39 -0.44 -30.14
C GLU A 207 -22.16 -0.33 -31.05
N ALA A 208 -21.34 0.70 -30.88
CA ALA A 208 -20.08 0.83 -31.63
C ALA A 208 -19.10 -0.31 -31.31
N ALA A 209 -18.97 -0.72 -30.05
CA ALA A 209 -18.16 -1.85 -29.63
C ALA A 209 -18.67 -3.18 -30.20
N LYS A 210 -19.98 -3.43 -30.22
CA LYS A 210 -20.58 -4.62 -30.83
C LYS A 210 -20.33 -4.66 -32.34
N LYS A 211 -20.45 -3.53 -33.05
CA LYS A 211 -20.14 -3.43 -34.48
C LYS A 211 -18.66 -3.68 -34.77
N ALA A 212 -17.77 -3.20 -33.93
CA ALA A 212 -16.31 -3.44 -34.07
C ALA A 212 -15.96 -4.93 -33.86
N LEU A 213 -16.52 -5.59 -32.86
CA LEU A 213 -16.36 -7.02 -32.61
C LEU A 213 -16.83 -7.86 -33.82
N LYS A 214 -18.01 -7.58 -34.33
CA LYS A 214 -18.57 -8.28 -35.50
C LYS A 214 -17.71 -8.10 -36.76
N ARG A 215 -17.10 -6.92 -36.95
CA ARG A 215 -16.15 -6.70 -38.07
C ARG A 215 -14.86 -7.52 -37.90
N MET A 216 -14.37 -7.65 -36.64
CA MET A 216 -13.18 -8.48 -36.35
C MET A 216 -13.44 -9.97 -36.58
N GLU A 217 -14.62 -10.47 -36.23
CA GLU A 217 -15.02 -11.85 -36.45
C GLU A 217 -15.14 -12.16 -37.93
N ASN A 218 -15.78 -11.29 -38.73
CA ASN A 218 -15.89 -11.45 -40.18
C ASN A 218 -14.50 -11.44 -40.86
N ARG A 219 -13.59 -10.57 -40.47
CA ARG A 219 -12.20 -10.54 -40.95
C ARG A 219 -11.41 -11.82 -40.61
N LYS A 220 -11.68 -12.43 -39.44
CA LYS A 220 -11.08 -13.72 -39.09
C LYS A 220 -11.62 -14.86 -39.95
N GLN A 221 -12.91 -14.87 -40.29
CA GLN A 221 -13.52 -15.86 -41.14
C GLN A 221 -13.07 -15.73 -42.61
N GLU A 222 -12.88 -14.50 -43.12
CA GLU A 222 -12.33 -14.26 -44.48
C GLU A 222 -10.86 -14.67 -44.62
N LYS A 223 -10.05 -14.57 -43.54
CA LYS A 223 -8.65 -15.03 -43.55
C LYS A 223 -8.48 -16.55 -43.35
N ALA A 224 -9.54 -17.24 -42.95
CA ALA A 224 -9.55 -18.70 -42.74
C ALA A 224 -10.12 -19.48 -43.93
N ARG A 225 -10.55 -18.77 -44.99
CA ARG A 225 -10.93 -19.31 -46.31
C ARG A 225 -9.82 -19.06 -47.33
#